data_2df30eb3bebaa5a600d12e646a43635c
#
_entry.id   2df30eb3bebaa5a600d12e646a43635c
#
_cell.length_a   1.000
_cell.length_b   1.000
_cell.length_c   1.000
_cell.angle_alpha   90.00
_cell.angle_beta   90.00
_cell.angle_gamma   90.00
#
_symmetry.space_group_name_H-M   'P 1'
#
loop_
_entity.id
_entity.type
_entity.pdbx_description
1 polymer ?
#
loop_
_entity_poly.entity_id
_entity_poly.type
_entity_poly.pdbx_seq_one_letter_code
_entity_poly.pdbx_strand_id
1 'polypeptide(L)'
;MKANRFFMTAIFSIIGVLAAAQPWMMRPQGPANEFSAMEGSSVLNYNLQMERDIHSRAGYGPAFYIFPDSKLDNNQALELAGKLDLVNIIKEYGGRIMVVNPSSDKWQEQDLENFRRLIGMGGSPTNVKVIGIGSGATFVNRHLAATDLTGVIAGIVSIDGEPGKICKLPVPAFIGGKNAAKTAKPYQSTSDAAPADPLQKVVVNTDKKASLETLFAEAWDKVLSENYRYNNLYRTFYMSRGIDNPEGVKNFELVSIPVFEKLGIQRNVVEYPLVDMNAPSRPENPDKYLWYEYIPKQALDAAPGTIPLVVLFHGHGNDPRTQSESSGFIELAAEEGFMVVEMEWQGSNGYQPMGLDGIEAVISVIRQKYPQIDGSRIYAEGLSAGAMTSNMLGVRKSHLFAAVAGHSGGIFSGNGLGYYSYGSEPLMNEAIQKRGHVEVGFCSVVGTHDDTIRYLNKDNWEGNPYLNVWRIYETINGMPVTGDLDFNVDPTFGFALQDRTTIHTGKSEDITIEFGQLYKDEKPMIRLMVINNYGHWNFKPAARLIWDFFRHFSRDTETKELRYQ
;
A
#
# COMPACT_ATOMS: atom_id res chain seq x y z
N MET A 1 21.83 -28.10 21.79
CA MET A 1 22.18 -26.75 22.30
C MET A 1 22.83 -25.81 21.28
N LYS A 2 23.35 -26.25 20.13
CA LYS A 2 23.91 -25.37 19.06
C LYS A 2 22.87 -24.92 18.03
N ALA A 3 21.79 -25.66 17.82
CA ALA A 3 20.72 -25.31 16.86
C ALA A 3 19.85 -24.10 17.30
N ASN A 4 19.61 -23.97 18.63
CA ASN A 4 18.81 -22.86 19.15
C ASN A 4 19.47 -21.46 19.05
N ARG A 5 20.80 -21.40 18.98
CA ARG A 5 21.51 -20.12 18.82
C ARG A 5 21.46 -19.59 17.38
N PHE A 6 21.45 -20.49 16.39
CA PHE A 6 21.33 -20.11 14.98
C PHE A 6 19.91 -19.60 14.65
N PHE A 7 18.90 -20.21 15.25
CA PHE A 7 17.49 -19.81 15.08
C PHE A 7 17.19 -18.43 15.71
N MET A 8 17.71 -18.17 16.92
CA MET A 8 17.57 -16.84 17.54
C MET A 8 18.30 -15.74 16.77
N THR A 9 19.46 -16.02 16.20
CA THR A 9 20.22 -15.02 15.42
C THR A 9 19.52 -14.72 14.10
N ALA A 10 18.88 -15.69 13.45
CA ALA A 10 18.09 -15.48 12.24
C ALA A 10 16.79 -14.67 12.52
N ILE A 11 16.12 -14.94 13.65
CA ILE A 11 14.93 -14.18 14.08
C ILE A 11 15.30 -12.73 14.43
N PHE A 12 16.41 -12.51 15.14
CA PHE A 12 16.91 -11.15 15.40
C PHE A 12 17.38 -10.45 14.11
N SER A 13 17.90 -11.17 13.13
CA SER A 13 18.25 -10.60 11.82
C SER A 13 17.02 -10.22 11.00
N ILE A 14 15.94 -10.99 11.03
CA ILE A 14 14.68 -10.68 10.34
C ILE A 14 13.96 -9.52 11.06
N ILE A 15 13.93 -9.50 12.38
CA ILE A 15 13.40 -8.37 13.16
C ILE A 15 14.30 -7.13 12.96
N GLY A 16 15.61 -7.30 12.92
CA GLY A 16 16.57 -6.24 12.61
C GLY A 16 16.45 -5.72 11.18
N VAL A 17 16.15 -6.57 10.20
CA VAL A 17 15.92 -6.18 8.80
C VAL A 17 14.54 -5.52 8.65
N LEU A 18 13.49 -6.01 9.32
CA LEU A 18 12.18 -5.34 9.34
C LEU A 18 12.25 -4.00 10.08
N ALA A 19 12.95 -3.90 11.19
CA ALA A 19 13.19 -2.63 11.88
C ALA A 19 14.16 -1.72 11.10
N ALA A 20 15.14 -2.28 10.38
CA ALA A 20 16.04 -1.51 9.52
C ALA A 20 15.46 -1.22 8.13
N ALA A 21 14.50 -2.03 7.66
CA ALA A 21 13.78 -1.81 6.42
C ALA A 21 12.63 -0.80 6.53
N GLN A 22 12.29 -0.35 7.76
CA GLN A 22 11.19 0.59 7.99
C GLN A 22 11.60 1.87 8.74
N PRO A 23 12.78 2.48 8.51
CA PRO A 23 13.12 3.74 9.20
C PRO A 23 12.17 4.89 8.85
N TRP A 24 11.40 4.80 7.76
CA TRP A 24 10.40 5.79 7.33
C TRP A 24 9.02 5.60 7.96
N MET A 25 8.74 4.42 8.53
CA MET A 25 7.55 4.21 9.35
C MET A 25 7.77 4.72 10.79
N MET A 26 9.02 4.99 11.17
CA MET A 26 9.30 5.67 12.42
C MET A 26 8.77 7.11 12.32
N ARG A 27 8.07 7.53 13.37
CA ARG A 27 7.58 8.90 13.53
C ARG A 27 8.72 9.87 13.21
N PRO A 28 8.46 10.94 12.46
CA PRO A 28 9.49 11.91 12.18
C PRO A 28 10.10 12.45 13.47
N GLN A 29 11.41 12.50 13.49
CA GLN A 29 12.13 13.18 14.56
C GLN A 29 12.11 14.68 14.27
N GLY A 30 11.21 15.36 14.91
CA GLY A 30 11.09 16.83 14.83
C GLY A 30 9.79 17.27 15.50
N PRO A 31 9.67 18.54 15.89
CA PRO A 31 8.42 19.03 16.44
C PRO A 31 7.32 18.88 15.38
N ALA A 32 6.28 18.12 15.73
CA ALA A 32 5.08 18.01 14.92
C ALA A 32 4.46 19.40 14.80
N ASN A 33 3.99 19.74 13.59
CA ASN A 33 3.29 21.00 13.30
C ASN A 33 4.13 22.29 13.36
N GLU A 34 5.45 22.18 13.45
CA GLU A 34 6.33 23.36 13.38
C GLU A 34 7.29 23.25 12.18
N PHE A 35 7.48 24.37 11.49
CA PHE A 35 8.43 24.49 10.40
C PHE A 35 9.83 24.69 10.97
N SER A 36 10.70 23.71 10.79
CA SER A 36 12.00 23.67 11.45
C SER A 36 13.15 23.34 10.48
N ALA A 37 14.35 23.75 10.85
CA ALA A 37 15.56 23.34 10.14
C ALA A 37 15.83 21.84 10.30
N MET A 38 16.37 21.23 9.25
CA MET A 38 16.79 19.83 9.29
C MET A 38 18.15 19.71 9.96
N GLU A 39 18.21 19.01 11.07
CA GLU A 39 19.46 18.74 11.78
C GLU A 39 20.38 17.80 10.98
N GLY A 40 21.69 17.97 11.16
CA GLY A 40 22.72 17.10 10.57
C GLY A 40 22.94 17.28 9.06
N SER A 41 22.40 18.33 8.44
CA SER A 41 22.62 18.68 7.05
C SER A 41 23.69 19.76 6.89
N SER A 42 24.62 19.61 5.94
CA SER A 42 25.52 20.68 5.53
C SER A 42 24.80 21.82 4.78
N VAL A 43 23.58 21.56 4.33
CA VAL A 43 22.67 22.50 3.67
C VAL A 43 21.48 22.69 4.60
N LEU A 44 21.13 23.94 4.89
CA LEU A 44 19.94 24.26 5.69
C LEU A 44 18.69 24.03 4.86
N ASN A 45 18.01 22.93 5.12
CA ASN A 45 16.70 22.61 4.58
C ASN A 45 15.65 22.78 5.69
N TYR A 46 14.41 23.04 5.31
CA TYR A 46 13.34 23.25 6.26
C TYR A 46 12.23 22.20 6.05
N ASN A 47 11.70 21.70 7.14
CA ASN A 47 10.69 20.65 7.14
C ASN A 47 9.50 21.05 8.01
N LEU A 48 8.30 20.85 7.48
CA LEU A 48 7.05 20.88 8.22
C LEU A 48 6.35 19.54 8.01
N GLN A 49 5.98 18.91 9.11
CA GLN A 49 5.18 17.69 9.08
C GLN A 49 3.97 17.87 9.97
N MET A 50 2.83 17.44 9.45
CA MET A 50 1.59 17.36 10.22
C MET A 50 1.43 15.94 10.75
N GLU A 51 1.03 15.81 12.02
CA GLU A 51 0.55 14.53 12.51
C GLU A 51 -0.68 14.13 11.70
N ARG A 52 -0.75 12.82 11.36
CA ARG A 52 -1.93 12.29 10.70
C ARG A 52 -3.09 12.26 11.68
N ASP A 53 -4.08 13.09 11.42
CA ASP A 53 -5.39 12.94 12.02
C ASP A 53 -6.04 11.66 11.47
N ILE A 54 -6.75 10.93 12.32
CA ILE A 54 -7.56 9.78 11.91
C ILE A 54 -8.62 10.17 10.87
N HIS A 55 -9.05 11.42 10.87
CA HIS A 55 -9.99 11.98 9.90
C HIS A 55 -9.35 12.47 8.61
N SER A 56 -8.01 12.53 8.51
CA SER A 56 -7.35 12.98 7.27
C SER A 56 -7.80 12.13 6.08
N ARG A 57 -7.75 12.75 4.88
CA ARG A 57 -8.40 12.20 3.69
C ARG A 57 -7.76 10.94 3.16
N ALA A 58 -6.44 10.83 3.24
CA ALA A 58 -5.70 9.77 2.57
C ALA A 58 -4.71 9.04 3.48
N GLY A 59 -4.47 7.78 3.20
CA GLY A 59 -3.39 6.98 3.79
C GLY A 59 -2.02 7.39 3.24
N TYR A 60 -1.95 7.86 1.99
CA TYR A 60 -0.77 8.37 1.32
C TYR A 60 -0.73 9.88 1.26
N GLY A 61 -0.40 10.53 2.38
CA GLY A 61 -0.16 11.96 2.40
C GLY A 61 1.01 12.36 1.48
N PRO A 62 0.92 13.47 0.73
CA PRO A 62 1.97 13.93 -0.16
C PRO A 62 3.22 14.35 0.61
N ALA A 63 4.39 14.01 0.05
CA ALA A 63 5.67 14.53 0.47
C ALA A 63 6.13 15.56 -0.57
N PHE A 64 5.90 16.83 -0.28
CA PHE A 64 6.30 17.93 -1.13
C PHE A 64 7.78 18.29 -0.91
N TYR A 65 8.53 18.40 -2.00
CA TYR A 65 9.90 18.89 -2.02
C TYR A 65 9.97 20.14 -2.89
N ILE A 66 10.19 21.30 -2.26
CA ILE A 66 10.20 22.60 -2.94
C ILE A 66 11.64 23.01 -3.21
N PHE A 67 11.94 23.34 -4.47
CA PHE A 67 13.19 23.88 -4.96
C PHE A 67 12.96 25.35 -5.31
N PRO A 68 13.26 26.30 -4.41
CA PRO A 68 12.97 27.71 -4.61
C PRO A 68 13.90 28.37 -5.63
N ASP A 69 13.55 29.57 -6.07
CA ASP A 69 14.38 30.36 -6.99
C ASP A 69 15.73 30.76 -6.38
N SER A 70 15.76 31.01 -5.07
CA SER A 70 16.98 31.35 -4.32
C SER A 70 16.93 30.69 -2.95
N LYS A 71 18.06 30.71 -2.25
CA LYS A 71 18.15 30.24 -0.86
C LYS A 71 17.19 31.01 0.03
N LEU A 72 16.44 30.28 0.85
CA LEU A 72 15.45 30.81 1.78
C LEU A 72 15.87 30.58 3.24
N ASP A 73 15.48 31.48 4.11
CA ASP A 73 15.45 31.24 5.56
C ASP A 73 14.13 30.54 5.98
N ASN A 74 14.00 30.24 7.26
CA ASN A 74 12.82 29.52 7.78
C ASN A 74 11.51 30.29 7.56
N ASN A 75 11.50 31.61 7.77
CA ASN A 75 10.29 32.41 7.61
C ASN A 75 9.87 32.52 6.16
N GLN A 76 10.84 32.73 5.26
CA GLN A 76 10.62 32.75 3.82
C GLN A 76 10.13 31.39 3.30
N ALA A 77 10.67 30.29 3.84
CA ALA A 77 10.25 28.94 3.50
C ALA A 77 8.79 28.68 3.91
N LEU A 78 8.41 29.12 5.12
CA LEU A 78 7.03 29.04 5.61
C LEU A 78 6.07 29.91 4.78
N GLU A 79 6.47 31.13 4.44
CA GLU A 79 5.70 32.03 3.59
C GLU A 79 5.46 31.40 2.20
N LEU A 80 6.50 30.82 1.60
CA LEU A 80 6.37 30.15 0.30
C LEU A 80 5.41 28.94 0.37
N ALA A 81 5.52 28.11 1.40
CA ALA A 81 4.62 26.99 1.62
C ALA A 81 3.15 27.46 1.80
N GLY A 82 2.94 28.58 2.48
CA GLY A 82 1.64 29.21 2.63
C GLY A 82 1.08 29.74 1.30
N LYS A 83 1.90 30.42 0.49
CA LYS A 83 1.51 30.92 -0.84
C LYS A 83 1.06 29.78 -1.78
N LEU A 84 1.67 28.61 -1.66
CA LEU A 84 1.31 27.42 -2.42
C LEU A 84 0.16 26.62 -1.78
N ASP A 85 -0.46 27.11 -0.74
CA ASP A 85 -1.52 26.42 0.04
C ASP A 85 -1.15 25.02 0.55
N LEU A 86 0.13 24.68 0.57
CA LEU A 86 0.62 23.35 0.93
C LEU A 86 0.32 22.99 2.39
N VAL A 87 0.29 23.98 3.28
CA VAL A 87 -0.01 23.77 4.69
C VAL A 87 -1.44 23.25 4.86
N ASN A 88 -2.42 23.78 4.13
CA ASN A 88 -3.78 23.30 4.18
C ASN A 88 -3.91 21.91 3.53
N ILE A 89 -3.19 21.68 2.43
CA ILE A 89 -3.17 20.36 1.80
C ILE A 89 -2.66 19.28 2.76
N ILE A 90 -1.54 19.50 3.45
CA ILE A 90 -1.03 18.48 4.40
C ILE A 90 -1.86 18.37 5.68
N LYS A 91 -2.63 19.39 6.07
CA LYS A 91 -3.64 19.27 7.14
C LYS A 91 -4.77 18.32 6.73
N GLU A 92 -5.22 18.42 5.48
CA GLU A 92 -6.32 17.60 4.96
C GLU A 92 -5.87 16.15 4.68
N TYR A 93 -4.71 15.98 4.06
CA TYR A 93 -4.24 14.67 3.57
C TYR A 93 -3.25 13.97 4.51
N GLY A 94 -2.72 14.66 5.49
CA GLY A 94 -1.47 14.29 6.15
C GLY A 94 -0.28 14.58 5.22
N GLY A 95 0.94 14.29 5.67
CA GLY A 95 2.13 14.42 4.83
C GLY A 95 3.12 15.45 5.32
N ARG A 96 3.98 15.91 4.42
CA ARG A 96 5.05 16.85 4.77
C ARG A 96 5.37 17.83 3.65
N ILE A 97 5.96 18.93 4.06
CA ILE A 97 6.58 19.92 3.18
C ILE A 97 8.06 19.99 3.52
N MET A 98 8.90 19.94 2.52
CA MET A 98 10.33 20.09 2.66
C MET A 98 10.84 21.12 1.67
N VAL A 99 11.41 22.21 2.17
CA VAL A 99 12.08 23.22 1.34
C VAL A 99 13.55 22.85 1.24
N VAL A 100 13.97 22.54 0.02
CA VAL A 100 15.33 22.13 -0.31
C VAL A 100 16.10 23.35 -0.78
N ASN A 101 17.12 23.75 -0.04
CA ASN A 101 17.94 24.88 -0.42
C ASN A 101 19.15 24.48 -1.24
N PRO A 102 19.64 25.35 -2.14
CA PRO A 102 20.93 25.13 -2.77
C PRO A 102 22.06 25.23 -1.75
N SER A 103 23.16 24.50 -1.97
CA SER A 103 24.34 24.51 -1.10
C SER A 103 25.12 25.84 -1.17
N SER A 104 24.91 26.62 -2.24
CA SER A 104 25.51 27.93 -2.47
C SER A 104 24.44 28.94 -2.90
N ASP A 105 24.85 30.13 -3.36
CA ASP A 105 23.93 31.16 -3.87
C ASP A 105 23.21 30.74 -5.16
N LYS A 106 23.67 29.70 -5.82
CA LYS A 106 23.10 29.15 -7.06
C LYS A 106 23.00 27.65 -6.98
N TRP A 107 21.98 27.10 -7.58
CA TRP A 107 21.82 25.66 -7.79
C TRP A 107 22.95 25.08 -8.61
N GLN A 108 23.49 23.94 -8.16
CA GLN A 108 24.56 23.21 -8.81
C GLN A 108 24.22 21.73 -8.86
N GLU A 109 24.88 20.97 -9.74
CA GLU A 109 24.62 19.54 -9.92
C GLU A 109 24.76 18.73 -8.61
N GLN A 110 25.76 19.09 -7.79
CA GLN A 110 25.97 18.42 -6.50
C GLN A 110 24.80 18.57 -5.49
N ASP A 111 23.91 19.55 -5.69
CA ASP A 111 22.72 19.70 -4.84
C ASP A 111 21.73 18.53 -5.00
N LEU A 112 21.89 17.73 -6.05
CA LEU A 112 21.13 16.49 -6.23
C LEU A 112 21.37 15.49 -5.10
N GLU A 113 22.58 15.44 -4.55
CA GLU A 113 22.90 14.56 -3.42
C GLU A 113 22.19 14.97 -2.14
N ASN A 114 21.99 16.29 -1.93
CA ASN A 114 21.15 16.75 -0.82
C ASN A 114 19.70 16.24 -0.97
N PHE A 115 19.13 16.32 -2.15
CA PHE A 115 17.79 15.79 -2.41
C PHE A 115 17.71 14.27 -2.25
N ARG A 116 18.69 13.52 -2.78
CA ARG A 116 18.76 12.05 -2.61
C ARG A 116 18.74 11.65 -1.14
N ARG A 117 19.50 12.38 -0.32
CA ARG A 117 19.52 12.14 1.12
C ARG A 117 18.18 12.46 1.77
N LEU A 118 17.56 13.58 1.43
CA LEU A 118 16.27 14.01 1.99
C LEU A 118 15.14 13.05 1.64
N ILE A 119 15.07 12.57 0.42
CA ILE A 119 14.05 11.58 0.00
C ILE A 119 14.22 10.24 0.72
N GLY A 120 15.46 9.89 1.11
CA GLY A 120 15.78 8.67 1.87
C GLY A 120 15.58 8.78 3.37
N MET A 121 15.47 9.99 3.92
CA MET A 121 15.37 10.22 5.38
C MET A 121 13.97 10.05 5.96
N GLY A 122 13.05 9.59 5.21
CA GLY A 122 11.69 9.36 5.68
C GLY A 122 10.68 10.35 5.08
N GLY A 123 9.51 9.94 4.97
CA GLY A 123 8.40 10.54 4.30
C GLY A 123 7.57 9.46 3.68
N SER A 124 6.68 9.81 2.81
CA SER A 124 5.99 8.84 2.00
C SER A 124 6.74 8.68 0.67
N PRO A 125 7.60 7.68 0.52
CA PRO A 125 8.38 7.49 -0.71
C PRO A 125 7.51 7.13 -1.92
N THR A 126 6.24 6.89 -1.70
CA THR A 126 5.25 6.56 -2.73
C THR A 126 4.53 7.78 -3.28
N ASN A 127 4.43 8.88 -2.51
CA ASN A 127 3.71 10.08 -2.91
C ASN A 127 4.62 11.32 -2.92
N VAL A 128 5.77 11.21 -3.56
CA VAL A 128 6.75 12.30 -3.69
C VAL A 128 6.32 13.29 -4.75
N LYS A 129 6.16 14.55 -4.37
CA LYS A 129 5.82 15.67 -5.25
C LYS A 129 6.95 16.69 -5.24
N VAL A 130 7.48 17.01 -6.42
CA VAL A 130 8.58 17.97 -6.60
C VAL A 130 8.04 19.28 -7.16
N ILE A 131 8.39 20.41 -6.55
CA ILE A 131 7.97 21.75 -6.97
C ILE A 131 9.22 22.59 -7.19
N GLY A 132 9.50 22.94 -8.43
CA GLY A 132 10.59 23.85 -8.77
C GLY A 132 10.07 25.23 -9.18
N ILE A 133 10.76 26.28 -8.74
CA ILE A 133 10.41 27.68 -9.03
C ILE A 133 11.67 28.40 -9.54
N GLY A 134 11.56 29.10 -10.67
CA GLY A 134 12.66 29.88 -11.23
C GLY A 134 13.94 29.08 -11.47
N SER A 135 15.02 29.43 -10.80
CA SER A 135 16.29 28.70 -10.89
C SER A 135 16.21 27.31 -10.26
N GLY A 136 15.40 27.12 -9.22
CA GLY A 136 15.10 25.79 -8.68
C GLY A 136 14.36 24.91 -9.69
N ALA A 137 13.40 25.46 -10.43
CA ALA A 137 12.78 24.75 -11.54
C ALA A 137 13.77 24.38 -12.64
N THR A 138 14.70 25.28 -12.94
CA THR A 138 15.79 25.02 -13.90
C THR A 138 16.67 23.85 -13.44
N PHE A 139 17.01 23.81 -12.16
CA PHE A 139 17.74 22.71 -11.54
C PHE A 139 16.96 21.38 -11.67
N VAL A 140 15.67 21.37 -11.32
CA VAL A 140 14.80 20.20 -11.47
C VAL A 140 14.80 19.72 -12.92
N ASN A 141 14.61 20.61 -13.89
CA ASN A 141 14.54 20.25 -15.31
C ASN A 141 15.87 19.73 -15.87
N ARG A 142 17.00 20.28 -15.43
CA ARG A 142 18.32 19.96 -16.01
C ARG A 142 19.04 18.81 -15.33
N HIS A 143 18.91 18.69 -14.03
CA HIS A 143 19.66 17.73 -13.21
C HIS A 143 18.77 16.61 -12.68
N LEU A 144 17.67 16.93 -11.99
CA LEU A 144 16.81 15.91 -11.39
C LEU A 144 16.06 15.10 -12.46
N ALA A 145 15.42 15.75 -13.42
CA ALA A 145 14.65 15.08 -14.46
C ALA A 145 15.51 14.19 -15.38
N ALA A 146 16.82 14.45 -15.43
CA ALA A 146 17.77 13.63 -16.18
C ALA A 146 18.17 12.32 -15.47
N THR A 147 17.64 12.04 -14.29
CA THR A 147 17.99 10.86 -13.48
C THR A 147 16.82 9.91 -13.30
N ASP A 148 17.12 8.68 -12.84
CA ASP A 148 16.13 7.66 -12.50
C ASP A 148 15.21 8.06 -11.33
N LEU A 149 15.52 9.16 -10.60
CA LEU A 149 14.64 9.71 -9.56
C LEU A 149 13.24 10.05 -10.10
N THR A 150 13.09 10.35 -11.39
CA THR A 150 11.78 10.51 -12.02
C THR A 150 10.89 9.28 -11.86
N GLY A 151 11.48 8.08 -11.74
CA GLY A 151 10.74 6.84 -11.50
C GLY A 151 10.14 6.69 -10.10
N VAL A 152 10.58 7.48 -9.11
CA VAL A 152 10.01 7.46 -7.73
C VAL A 152 9.20 8.72 -7.42
N ILE A 153 9.23 9.72 -8.31
CA ILE A 153 8.48 10.97 -8.16
C ILE A 153 7.10 10.78 -8.77
N ALA A 154 6.06 11.08 -7.99
CA ALA A 154 4.67 10.98 -8.41
C ALA A 154 4.13 12.25 -9.09
N GLY A 155 4.94 13.30 -9.19
CA GLY A 155 4.61 14.48 -9.96
C GLY A 155 5.63 15.60 -9.80
N ILE A 156 5.86 16.33 -10.90
CA ILE A 156 6.76 17.49 -10.96
C ILE A 156 5.96 18.74 -11.35
N VAL A 157 6.18 19.82 -10.62
CA VAL A 157 5.75 21.17 -10.98
C VAL A 157 6.99 21.99 -11.31
N SER A 158 7.04 22.59 -12.49
CA SER A 158 8.13 23.47 -12.91
C SER A 158 7.55 24.81 -13.34
N ILE A 159 7.83 25.87 -12.57
CA ILE A 159 7.30 27.22 -12.83
C ILE A 159 8.47 28.15 -13.13
N ASP A 160 8.41 28.84 -14.27
CA ASP A 160 9.42 29.77 -14.78
C ASP A 160 10.83 29.18 -14.96
N GLY A 161 10.94 27.84 -15.07
CA GLY A 161 12.21 27.14 -15.26
C GLY A 161 12.69 27.13 -16.72
N GLU A 162 14.02 27.12 -16.90
CA GLU A 162 14.62 26.85 -18.20
C GLU A 162 14.54 25.34 -18.55
N PRO A 163 14.48 24.99 -19.84
CA PRO A 163 14.37 23.60 -20.26
C PRO A 163 15.61 22.77 -19.92
N GLY A 164 15.38 21.51 -19.56
CA GLY A 164 16.37 20.45 -19.59
C GLY A 164 16.53 19.86 -20.98
N LYS A 165 17.45 18.90 -21.12
CA LYS A 165 17.67 18.17 -22.38
C LYS A 165 16.83 16.92 -22.50
N ILE A 166 16.68 16.21 -21.40
CA ILE A 166 15.97 14.92 -21.28
C ILE A 166 15.16 14.85 -20.00
N CYS A 167 14.08 14.04 -20.04
CA CYS A 167 13.44 13.46 -18.87
C CYS A 167 13.71 11.95 -18.93
N LYS A 168 14.30 11.38 -17.88
CA LYS A 168 14.83 10.00 -17.93
C LYS A 168 13.72 8.95 -17.98
N LEU A 169 12.71 9.10 -17.13
CA LEU A 169 11.55 8.21 -17.07
C LEU A 169 10.25 9.04 -17.07
N PRO A 170 9.14 8.48 -17.55
CA PRO A 170 7.85 9.18 -17.54
C PRO A 170 7.46 9.61 -16.12
N VAL A 171 7.10 10.88 -15.98
CA VAL A 171 6.64 11.46 -14.71
C VAL A 171 5.53 12.47 -15.01
N PRO A 172 4.40 12.45 -14.27
CA PRO A 172 3.39 13.49 -14.40
C PRO A 172 4.01 14.86 -14.15
N ALA A 173 3.72 15.83 -15.02
CA ALA A 173 4.34 17.14 -14.90
C ALA A 173 3.35 18.26 -15.20
N PHE A 174 3.43 19.32 -14.40
CA PHE A 174 2.83 20.62 -14.70
C PHE A 174 3.94 21.63 -14.97
N ILE A 175 3.89 22.23 -16.15
CA ILE A 175 4.91 23.18 -16.57
C ILE A 175 4.25 24.53 -16.82
N GLY A 176 4.59 25.54 -16.01
CA GLY A 176 3.97 26.86 -16.03
C GLY A 176 4.94 28.01 -16.27
N GLY A 177 4.40 29.13 -16.79
CA GLY A 177 5.10 30.41 -16.89
C GLY A 177 5.90 30.64 -18.16
N LYS A 178 7.03 31.39 -18.04
CA LYS A 178 7.71 32.03 -19.17
C LYS A 178 8.23 31.10 -20.26
N ASN A 179 8.77 29.97 -19.91
CA ASN A 179 9.38 29.02 -20.87
C ASN A 179 8.59 27.72 -20.99
N ALA A 180 7.36 27.70 -20.50
CA ALA A 180 6.57 26.49 -20.32
C ALA A 180 6.54 25.58 -21.57
N ALA A 181 6.25 26.12 -22.74
CA ALA A 181 6.16 25.33 -23.98
C ALA A 181 7.48 24.67 -24.39
N LYS A 182 8.64 25.29 -24.09
CA LYS A 182 9.95 24.67 -24.38
C LYS A 182 10.32 23.67 -23.29
N THR A 183 10.08 24.02 -22.04
CA THR A 183 10.39 23.21 -20.87
C THR A 183 9.58 21.91 -20.84
N ALA A 184 8.36 21.91 -21.35
CA ALA A 184 7.51 20.72 -21.42
C ALA A 184 7.99 19.65 -22.40
N LYS A 185 8.72 20.02 -23.46
CA LYS A 185 9.10 19.09 -24.54
C LYS A 185 9.78 17.79 -24.08
N PRO A 186 10.82 17.81 -23.22
CA PRO A 186 11.43 16.58 -22.73
C PRO A 186 10.46 15.68 -21.95
N TYR A 187 9.58 16.27 -21.14
CA TYR A 187 8.57 15.54 -20.37
C TYR A 187 7.52 14.90 -21.30
N GLN A 188 7.02 15.66 -22.28
CA GLN A 188 6.06 15.18 -23.27
C GLN A 188 6.66 14.05 -24.11
N SER A 189 7.87 14.25 -24.63
CA SER A 189 8.56 13.24 -25.47
C SER A 189 8.74 11.91 -24.73
N THR A 190 9.08 11.95 -23.43
CA THR A 190 9.25 10.73 -22.63
C THR A 190 7.88 10.10 -22.28
N SER A 191 6.87 10.93 -22.01
CA SER A 191 5.50 10.47 -21.76
C SER A 191 4.88 9.83 -23.01
N ASP A 192 5.05 10.44 -24.18
CA ASP A 192 4.51 9.94 -25.45
C ASP A 192 5.16 8.63 -25.90
N ALA A 193 6.41 8.38 -25.48
CA ALA A 193 7.13 7.14 -25.77
C ALA A 193 6.78 5.99 -24.82
N ALA A 194 6.08 6.27 -23.72
CA ALA A 194 5.67 5.27 -22.74
C ALA A 194 4.29 4.67 -23.08
N PRO A 195 3.94 3.50 -22.52
CA PRO A 195 2.58 3.00 -22.58
C PRO A 195 1.56 4.03 -22.08
N ALA A 196 0.40 4.08 -22.72
CA ALA A 196 -0.64 5.03 -22.38
C ALA A 196 -1.12 4.82 -20.93
N ASP A 197 -1.01 5.87 -20.10
CA ASP A 197 -1.50 5.88 -18.74
C ASP A 197 -2.25 7.21 -18.49
N PRO A 198 -3.54 7.17 -18.11
CA PRO A 198 -4.34 8.37 -17.86
C PRO A 198 -3.80 9.23 -16.71
N LEU A 199 -2.98 8.65 -15.83
CA LEU A 199 -2.31 9.37 -14.73
C LEU A 199 -1.01 10.04 -15.20
N GLN A 200 -0.42 9.60 -16.32
CA GLN A 200 0.80 10.14 -16.90
C GLN A 200 0.45 11.39 -17.73
N LYS A 201 0.25 12.52 -17.04
CA LYS A 201 -0.19 13.78 -17.65
C LYS A 201 0.98 14.77 -17.72
N VAL A 202 1.15 15.44 -18.86
CA VAL A 202 2.00 16.63 -18.97
C VAL A 202 1.13 17.82 -19.32
N VAL A 203 0.85 18.65 -18.33
CA VAL A 203 -0.01 19.85 -18.46
C VAL A 203 0.87 21.08 -18.62
N VAL A 204 0.52 21.95 -19.57
CA VAL A 204 1.30 23.15 -19.89
C VAL A 204 0.44 24.39 -19.77
N ASN A 205 0.86 25.34 -18.94
CA ASN A 205 0.24 26.65 -18.85
C ASN A 205 1.24 27.72 -19.32
N THR A 206 0.96 28.37 -20.44
CA THR A 206 1.81 29.39 -21.06
C THR A 206 1.49 30.81 -20.66
N ASP A 207 0.57 31.01 -19.73
CA ASP A 207 0.23 32.34 -19.24
C ASP A 207 1.37 32.90 -18.36
N LYS A 208 2.08 33.86 -18.95
CA LYS A 208 3.22 34.54 -18.29
C LYS A 208 2.79 35.51 -17.19
N LYS A 209 1.48 35.77 -17.04
CA LYS A 209 0.92 36.70 -16.06
C LYS A 209 0.25 35.96 -14.89
N ALA A 210 0.05 34.65 -15.03
CA ALA A 210 -0.51 33.84 -13.96
C ALA A 210 0.38 33.91 -12.71
N SER A 211 -0.23 34.08 -11.54
CA SER A 211 0.50 34.09 -10.28
C SER A 211 0.99 32.67 -9.93
N LEU A 212 1.98 32.61 -9.04
CA LEU A 212 2.51 31.35 -8.53
C LEU A 212 1.41 30.49 -7.90
N GLU A 213 0.54 31.11 -7.11
CA GLU A 213 -0.60 30.48 -6.44
C GLU A 213 -1.56 29.87 -7.47
N THR A 214 -1.90 30.63 -8.51
CA THR A 214 -2.80 30.15 -9.60
C THR A 214 -2.21 28.98 -10.35
N LEU A 215 -0.92 29.03 -10.68
CA LEU A 215 -0.23 27.95 -11.39
C LEU A 215 -0.13 26.69 -10.53
N PHE A 216 0.12 26.85 -9.23
CA PHE A 216 0.19 25.69 -8.35
C PHE A 216 -1.19 25.08 -8.08
N ALA A 217 -2.22 25.87 -7.88
CA ALA A 217 -3.60 25.38 -7.73
C ALA A 217 -4.02 24.54 -8.95
N GLU A 218 -3.70 25.01 -10.17
CA GLU A 218 -3.93 24.24 -11.38
C GLU A 218 -3.09 22.95 -11.43
N ALA A 219 -1.83 23.01 -11.00
CA ALA A 219 -0.97 21.84 -10.93
C ALA A 219 -1.49 20.78 -9.94
N TRP A 220 -1.97 21.23 -8.79
CA TRP A 220 -2.58 20.35 -7.79
C TRP A 220 -3.81 19.65 -8.35
N ASP A 221 -4.75 20.41 -8.88
CA ASP A 221 -6.01 19.88 -9.41
C ASP A 221 -5.80 18.90 -10.59
N LYS A 222 -4.96 19.28 -11.57
CA LYS A 222 -4.86 18.53 -12.82
C LYS A 222 -3.82 17.41 -12.82
N VAL A 223 -2.82 17.47 -11.94
CA VAL A 223 -1.64 16.59 -12.04
C VAL A 223 -1.31 15.87 -10.73
N LEU A 224 -1.39 16.56 -9.57
CA LEU A 224 -0.77 16.04 -8.35
C LEU A 224 -1.71 15.30 -7.41
N SER A 225 -2.98 15.69 -7.33
CA SER A 225 -3.89 15.31 -6.24
C SER A 225 -4.35 13.85 -6.29
N GLU A 226 -4.37 13.21 -7.44
CA GLU A 226 -5.03 11.93 -7.67
C GLU A 226 -4.09 10.76 -7.93
N ASN A 227 -2.79 10.94 -7.70
CA ASN A 227 -1.83 9.88 -7.98
C ASN A 227 -0.74 9.75 -6.92
N TYR A 228 -0.19 8.55 -6.84
CA TYR A 228 1.06 8.23 -6.18
C TYR A 228 1.77 7.15 -7.02
N ARG A 229 2.97 6.70 -6.61
CA ARG A 229 3.59 5.55 -7.23
C ARG A 229 3.40 4.31 -6.38
N TYR A 230 3.35 3.14 -7.01
CA TYR A 230 3.46 1.90 -6.27
C TYR A 230 4.71 1.92 -5.41
N ASN A 231 4.55 1.31 -4.24
CA ASN A 231 5.59 1.34 -3.26
C ASN A 231 6.87 0.71 -3.78
N ASN A 232 7.82 1.58 -3.85
CA ASN A 232 9.19 1.24 -3.97
C ASN A 232 9.96 1.76 -2.79
N LEU A 233 9.49 1.42 -1.60
CA LEU A 233 10.17 1.71 -0.36
C LEU A 233 11.64 1.37 -0.50
N TYR A 234 11.93 0.18 -0.97
CA TYR A 234 13.28 -0.29 -1.18
C TYR A 234 14.01 0.52 -2.23
N ARG A 235 13.43 0.78 -3.39
CA ARG A 235 14.08 1.57 -4.42
C ARG A 235 14.38 2.99 -3.96
N THR A 236 13.44 3.67 -3.33
CA THR A 236 13.68 5.02 -2.81
C THR A 236 14.81 5.02 -1.78
N PHE A 237 14.85 4.01 -0.91
CA PHE A 237 15.91 3.80 0.04
C PHE A 237 17.28 3.57 -0.62
N TYR A 238 17.36 2.72 -1.63
CA TYR A 238 18.61 2.45 -2.35
C TYR A 238 19.02 3.63 -3.22
N MET A 239 18.11 4.26 -3.93
CA MET A 239 18.40 5.44 -4.75
C MET A 239 18.87 6.63 -3.91
N SER A 240 18.35 6.81 -2.70
CA SER A 240 18.83 7.82 -1.76
C SER A 240 20.29 7.61 -1.34
N ARG A 241 20.78 6.38 -1.47
CA ARG A 241 22.17 6.00 -1.20
C ARG A 241 23.04 5.93 -2.47
N GLY A 242 22.55 6.40 -3.61
CA GLY A 242 23.25 6.32 -4.87
C GLY A 242 23.37 4.91 -5.46
N ILE A 243 22.56 3.98 -4.99
CA ILE A 243 22.50 2.60 -5.50
C ILE A 243 21.37 2.53 -6.52
N ASP A 244 21.73 2.35 -7.80
CA ASP A 244 20.76 2.15 -8.86
C ASP A 244 20.14 0.77 -8.75
N ASN A 245 18.81 0.74 -8.77
CA ASN A 245 17.95 -0.42 -8.89
C ASN A 245 18.50 -1.72 -8.29
N PRO A 246 18.22 -2.05 -7.02
CA PRO A 246 18.55 -3.36 -6.51
C PRO A 246 17.70 -4.38 -7.26
N GLU A 247 18.40 -5.25 -8.01
CA GLU A 247 17.89 -6.48 -8.62
C GLU A 247 16.42 -6.46 -9.06
N GLY A 248 16.14 -5.88 -10.22
CA GLY A 248 14.97 -6.27 -11.01
C GLY A 248 13.60 -5.77 -10.56
N VAL A 249 13.46 -4.99 -9.49
CA VAL A 249 12.17 -4.35 -9.20
C VAL A 249 11.91 -3.27 -10.25
N LYS A 250 11.06 -3.58 -11.21
CA LYS A 250 10.82 -2.73 -12.38
C LYS A 250 9.56 -1.89 -12.24
N ASN A 251 8.71 -2.15 -11.24
CA ASN A 251 7.42 -1.51 -11.16
C ASN A 251 7.42 -0.22 -10.35
N PHE A 252 7.25 0.88 -11.06
CA PHE A 252 7.07 2.22 -10.53
C PHE A 252 5.83 2.87 -11.11
N GLU A 253 4.84 2.06 -11.41
CA GLU A 253 3.61 2.52 -12.02
C GLU A 253 2.93 3.57 -11.16
N LEU A 254 2.33 4.52 -11.84
CA LEU A 254 1.42 5.46 -11.22
C LEU A 254 0.15 4.74 -10.81
N VAL A 255 -0.33 5.07 -9.63
CA VAL A 255 -1.55 4.50 -9.05
C VAL A 255 -2.48 5.64 -8.68
N SER A 256 -3.77 5.47 -8.97
CA SER A 256 -4.79 6.42 -8.56
C SER A 256 -5.00 6.39 -7.04
N ILE A 257 -5.16 7.57 -6.44
CA ILE A 257 -5.73 7.70 -5.10
C ILE A 257 -7.25 7.66 -5.27
N PRO A 258 -7.99 6.83 -4.51
CA PRO A 258 -9.44 6.82 -4.60
C PRO A 258 -10.03 8.18 -4.25
N VAL A 259 -10.81 8.75 -5.14
CA VAL A 259 -11.56 9.98 -4.89
C VAL A 259 -12.99 9.59 -4.54
N PHE A 260 -13.30 9.56 -3.26
CA PHE A 260 -14.54 8.97 -2.73
C PHE A 260 -15.79 9.62 -3.32
N GLU A 261 -15.79 10.93 -3.51
CA GLU A 261 -16.90 11.66 -4.10
C GLU A 261 -17.16 11.24 -5.55
N LYS A 262 -16.10 11.04 -6.35
CA LYS A 262 -16.20 10.55 -7.73
C LYS A 262 -16.66 9.10 -7.81
N LEU A 263 -16.27 8.30 -6.82
CA LEU A 263 -16.64 6.88 -6.71
C LEU A 263 -18.03 6.68 -6.10
N GLY A 264 -18.65 7.72 -5.55
CA GLY A 264 -19.90 7.60 -4.79
C GLY A 264 -19.73 6.79 -3.51
N ILE A 265 -18.55 6.85 -2.89
CA ILE A 265 -18.21 6.17 -1.63
C ILE A 265 -18.42 7.13 -0.46
N GLN A 266 -19.20 6.72 0.53
CA GLN A 266 -19.23 7.34 1.84
C GLN A 266 -18.14 6.69 2.70
N ARG A 267 -17.21 7.51 3.22
CA ARG A 267 -16.22 7.07 4.21
C ARG A 267 -16.65 7.51 5.61
N ASN A 268 -16.65 6.58 6.55
CA ASN A 268 -16.84 6.85 7.96
C ASN A 268 -15.58 6.44 8.73
N VAL A 269 -15.22 7.24 9.74
CA VAL A 269 -14.19 6.91 10.74
C VAL A 269 -14.92 6.59 12.03
N VAL A 270 -14.70 5.41 12.58
CA VAL A 270 -15.44 4.93 13.73
C VAL A 270 -14.47 4.63 14.88
N GLU A 271 -14.56 5.44 15.94
CA GLU A 271 -13.99 5.15 17.23
C GLU A 271 -15.08 4.51 18.11
N TYR A 272 -14.88 3.27 18.53
CA TYR A 272 -15.92 2.53 19.23
C TYR A 272 -15.46 2.11 20.62
N PRO A 273 -16.20 2.48 21.71
CA PRO A 273 -15.84 2.12 23.07
C PRO A 273 -15.91 0.62 23.33
N LEU A 274 -14.86 0.06 23.94
CA LEU A 274 -14.78 -1.37 24.26
C LEU A 274 -15.85 -1.83 25.25
N VAL A 275 -16.25 -0.95 26.15
CA VAL A 275 -17.31 -1.25 27.13
C VAL A 275 -18.62 -1.65 26.46
N ASP A 276 -18.92 -1.07 25.29
CA ASP A 276 -20.13 -1.36 24.53
C ASP A 276 -20.05 -2.71 23.80
N MET A 277 -18.85 -3.27 23.68
CA MET A 277 -18.61 -4.59 23.08
C MET A 277 -18.35 -5.69 24.12
N ASN A 278 -18.23 -5.33 25.41
CA ASN A 278 -17.75 -6.25 26.45
C ASN A 278 -16.40 -6.89 26.06
N ALA A 279 -15.52 -6.11 25.43
CA ALA A 279 -14.23 -6.56 24.91
C ALA A 279 -13.10 -6.32 25.93
N PRO A 280 -12.05 -7.16 25.96
CA PRO A 280 -10.92 -6.96 26.86
C PRO A 280 -10.14 -5.69 26.49
N SER A 281 -9.77 -4.90 27.49
CA SER A 281 -8.93 -3.72 27.34
C SER A 281 -7.53 -3.95 27.92
N ARG A 282 -6.55 -3.17 27.43
CA ARG A 282 -5.22 -3.05 28.01
C ARG A 282 -5.10 -1.69 28.67
N PRO A 283 -4.64 -1.62 29.94
CA PRO A 283 -4.62 -0.35 30.69
C PRO A 283 -3.78 0.77 30.04
N GLU A 284 -2.77 0.40 29.27
CA GLU A 284 -1.85 1.32 28.59
C GLU A 284 -2.42 1.97 27.32
N ASN A 285 -3.56 1.51 26.84
CA ASN A 285 -4.18 2.00 25.61
C ASN A 285 -5.57 2.61 25.88
N PRO A 286 -6.06 3.51 25.03
CA PRO A 286 -7.45 3.97 25.09
C PRO A 286 -8.45 2.82 24.99
N ASP A 287 -9.56 2.91 25.72
CA ASP A 287 -10.62 1.89 25.71
C ASP A 287 -11.51 2.00 24.46
N LYS A 288 -10.88 2.04 23.28
CA LYS A 288 -11.55 2.17 21.99
C LYS A 288 -10.89 1.34 20.92
N TYR A 289 -11.69 0.78 20.03
CA TYR A 289 -11.27 0.31 18.71
C TYR A 289 -11.45 1.41 17.68
N LEU A 290 -10.65 1.34 16.58
CA LEU A 290 -10.74 2.21 15.42
C LEU A 290 -10.93 1.37 14.17
N TRP A 291 -11.85 1.77 13.29
CA TRP A 291 -11.95 1.25 11.94
C TRP A 291 -12.48 2.29 10.97
N TYR A 292 -12.29 2.04 9.69
CA TYR A 292 -12.78 2.84 8.59
C TYR A 292 -13.81 2.04 7.78
N GLU A 293 -14.92 2.68 7.46
CA GLU A 293 -15.98 2.11 6.63
C GLU A 293 -16.02 2.83 5.30
N TYR A 294 -16.01 2.09 4.20
CA TYR A 294 -16.14 2.59 2.84
C TYR A 294 -17.38 1.98 2.21
N ILE A 295 -18.42 2.80 2.02
CA ILE A 295 -19.75 2.34 1.71
C ILE A 295 -20.18 2.95 0.39
N PRO A 296 -20.35 2.15 -0.67
CA PRO A 296 -20.97 2.61 -1.91
C PRO A 296 -22.40 3.10 -1.65
N LYS A 297 -22.80 4.20 -2.30
CA LYS A 297 -24.14 4.77 -2.15
C LYS A 297 -25.23 3.74 -2.44
N GLN A 298 -25.04 2.93 -3.47
CA GLN A 298 -25.94 1.84 -3.83
C GLN A 298 -26.07 0.76 -2.75
N ALA A 299 -25.05 0.56 -1.91
CA ALA A 299 -25.11 -0.40 -0.81
C ALA A 299 -25.99 0.10 0.35
N LEU A 300 -26.03 1.41 0.58
CA LEU A 300 -26.92 2.00 1.61
C LEU A 300 -28.39 1.88 1.24
N ASP A 301 -28.70 1.94 -0.05
CA ASP A 301 -30.07 1.87 -0.56
C ASP A 301 -30.53 0.43 -0.84
N ALA A 302 -29.67 -0.55 -0.60
CA ALA A 302 -29.95 -1.96 -0.88
C ALA A 302 -30.88 -2.60 0.16
N ALA A 303 -31.54 -3.69 -0.23
CA ALA A 303 -32.39 -4.47 0.65
C ALA A 303 -31.56 -5.15 1.76
N PRO A 304 -32.12 -5.38 2.95
CA PRO A 304 -31.46 -6.12 4.01
C PRO A 304 -30.96 -7.49 3.55
N GLY A 305 -29.74 -7.86 4.00
CA GLY A 305 -29.15 -9.16 3.73
C GLY A 305 -28.69 -9.38 2.27
N THR A 306 -28.43 -8.33 1.50
CA THR A 306 -28.05 -8.47 0.08
C THR A 306 -26.63 -8.04 -0.26
N ILE A 307 -25.94 -7.31 0.63
CA ILE A 307 -24.65 -6.70 0.36
C ILE A 307 -23.50 -7.52 0.97
N PRO A 308 -22.52 -7.94 0.18
CA PRO A 308 -21.29 -8.55 0.71
C PRO A 308 -20.48 -7.56 1.55
N LEU A 309 -19.68 -8.10 2.47
CA LEU A 309 -18.71 -7.35 3.28
C LEU A 309 -17.30 -7.89 3.03
N VAL A 310 -16.38 -7.00 2.68
CA VAL A 310 -14.93 -7.28 2.64
C VAL A 310 -14.26 -6.56 3.79
N VAL A 311 -13.56 -7.30 4.64
CA VAL A 311 -12.79 -6.80 5.77
C VAL A 311 -11.32 -6.80 5.41
N LEU A 312 -10.67 -5.64 5.51
CA LEU A 312 -9.27 -5.46 5.16
C LEU A 312 -8.39 -5.32 6.40
N PHE A 313 -7.15 -5.79 6.28
CA PHE A 313 -6.14 -5.76 7.34
C PHE A 313 -4.81 -5.24 6.81
N HIS A 314 -4.36 -4.10 7.33
CA HIS A 314 -3.11 -3.47 6.91
C HIS A 314 -1.86 -4.26 7.37
N GLY A 315 -0.73 -4.01 6.70
CA GLY A 315 0.57 -4.56 7.07
C GLY A 315 1.11 -3.98 8.38
N HIS A 316 2.21 -4.57 8.87
CA HIS A 316 2.81 -4.18 10.14
C HIS A 316 3.20 -2.69 10.15
N GLY A 317 2.67 -1.96 11.14
CA GLY A 317 2.96 -0.54 11.35
C GLY A 317 2.40 0.40 10.28
N ASN A 318 1.61 -0.09 9.34
CA ASN A 318 0.97 0.75 8.33
C ASN A 318 -0.23 1.48 8.92
N ASP A 319 -0.56 2.59 8.30
CA ASP A 319 -1.85 3.24 8.51
C ASP A 319 -2.95 2.40 7.81
N PRO A 320 -4.10 2.14 8.46
CA PRO A 320 -5.18 1.35 7.87
C PRO A 320 -5.63 1.86 6.50
N ARG A 321 -5.72 3.19 6.34
CA ARG A 321 -6.11 3.82 5.06
C ARG A 321 -5.16 3.49 3.92
N THR A 322 -3.90 3.21 4.22
CA THR A 322 -2.90 2.79 3.23
C THR A 322 -3.29 1.45 2.59
N GLN A 323 -3.79 0.50 3.38
CA GLN A 323 -4.26 -0.80 2.87
C GLN A 323 -5.48 -0.61 1.97
N SER A 324 -6.51 0.06 2.47
CA SER A 324 -7.73 0.28 1.69
C SER A 324 -7.47 1.02 0.39
N GLU A 325 -6.64 2.06 0.40
CA GLU A 325 -6.32 2.85 -0.81
C GLU A 325 -5.41 2.13 -1.81
N SER A 326 -4.54 1.23 -1.34
CA SER A 326 -3.58 0.54 -2.21
C SER A 326 -4.05 -0.83 -2.70
N SER A 327 -5.01 -1.45 -2.02
CA SER A 327 -5.48 -2.79 -2.37
C SER A 327 -6.33 -2.84 -3.64
N GLY A 328 -7.03 -1.74 -3.99
CA GLY A 328 -8.00 -1.69 -5.10
C GLY A 328 -9.43 -2.08 -4.72
N PHE A 329 -9.66 -2.47 -3.48
CA PHE A 329 -11.00 -2.87 -3.04
C PHE A 329 -11.99 -1.72 -2.91
N ILE A 330 -11.53 -0.47 -2.72
CA ILE A 330 -12.44 0.69 -2.67
C ILE A 330 -13.06 0.95 -4.04
N GLU A 331 -12.25 1.00 -5.08
CA GLU A 331 -12.72 1.19 -6.46
C GLU A 331 -13.63 0.05 -6.89
N LEU A 332 -13.24 -1.17 -6.52
CA LEU A 332 -14.01 -2.36 -6.82
C LEU A 332 -15.34 -2.40 -6.07
N ALA A 333 -15.38 -1.94 -4.83
CA ALA A 333 -16.62 -1.81 -4.05
C ALA A 333 -17.60 -0.83 -4.70
N ALA A 334 -17.11 0.29 -5.23
CA ALA A 334 -17.93 1.25 -5.97
C ALA A 334 -18.55 0.63 -7.23
N GLU A 335 -17.81 -0.26 -7.91
CA GLU A 335 -18.24 -0.94 -9.12
C GLU A 335 -19.23 -2.09 -8.82
N GLU A 336 -18.91 -2.94 -7.84
CA GLU A 336 -19.61 -4.20 -7.56
C GLU A 336 -20.69 -4.08 -6.46
N GLY A 337 -20.71 -2.98 -5.71
CA GLY A 337 -21.74 -2.68 -4.71
C GLY A 337 -21.58 -3.40 -3.36
N PHE A 338 -20.39 -3.87 -2.99
CA PHE A 338 -20.13 -4.41 -1.66
C PHE A 338 -19.58 -3.35 -0.70
N MET A 339 -19.63 -3.62 0.61
CA MET A 339 -19.02 -2.76 1.63
C MET A 339 -17.59 -3.19 1.92
N VAL A 340 -16.73 -2.21 2.20
CA VAL A 340 -15.36 -2.43 2.68
C VAL A 340 -15.21 -1.85 4.08
N VAL A 341 -14.56 -2.60 4.96
CA VAL A 341 -14.15 -2.14 6.29
C VAL A 341 -12.67 -2.42 6.49
N GLU A 342 -11.93 -1.39 6.86
CA GLU A 342 -10.51 -1.49 7.20
C GLU A 342 -10.31 -1.30 8.70
N MET A 343 -9.67 -2.26 9.37
CA MET A 343 -9.51 -2.26 10.83
C MET A 343 -8.12 -1.79 11.26
N GLU A 344 -8.06 -0.90 12.29
CA GLU A 344 -6.84 -0.65 13.05
C GLU A 344 -6.62 -1.79 14.06
N TRP A 345 -6.16 -2.91 13.55
CA TRP A 345 -6.06 -4.13 14.33
C TRP A 345 -4.81 -4.25 15.21
N GLN A 346 -3.77 -3.46 14.92
CA GLN A 346 -2.49 -3.53 15.65
C GLN A 346 -2.45 -2.65 16.90
N GLY A 347 -3.41 -1.76 17.06
CA GLY A 347 -3.41 -0.77 18.14
C GLY A 347 -2.41 0.36 17.91
N SER A 348 -2.05 0.63 16.65
CA SER A 348 -1.29 1.81 16.27
C SER A 348 -2.08 3.07 16.58
N ASN A 349 -1.42 4.21 16.67
CA ASN A 349 -2.07 5.49 16.99
C ASN A 349 -2.79 5.53 18.37
N GLY A 350 -2.44 4.62 19.30
CA GLY A 350 -2.96 4.61 20.66
C GLY A 350 -4.32 3.93 20.84
N TYR A 351 -4.84 3.22 19.84
CA TYR A 351 -6.05 2.41 19.96
C TYR A 351 -5.76 1.02 20.53
N GLN A 352 -6.80 0.33 20.98
CA GLN A 352 -6.65 -1.05 21.44
C GLN A 352 -6.36 -1.98 20.25
N PRO A 353 -5.36 -2.87 20.34
CA PRO A 353 -5.15 -3.90 19.34
C PRO A 353 -6.33 -4.89 19.36
N MET A 354 -6.78 -5.25 18.15
CA MET A 354 -7.86 -6.24 17.99
C MET A 354 -7.26 -7.64 17.90
N GLY A 355 -7.61 -8.53 18.86
CA GLY A 355 -7.45 -9.96 18.66
C GLY A 355 -8.54 -10.52 17.74
N LEU A 356 -8.47 -11.82 17.42
CA LEU A 356 -9.47 -12.44 16.54
C LEU A 356 -10.91 -12.32 17.08
N ASP A 357 -11.09 -12.34 18.41
CA ASP A 357 -12.39 -12.14 19.04
C ASP A 357 -12.84 -10.68 18.97
N GLY A 358 -11.91 -9.73 19.04
CA GLY A 358 -12.20 -8.30 18.83
C GLY A 358 -12.65 -8.01 17.41
N ILE A 359 -12.00 -8.63 16.42
CA ILE A 359 -12.38 -8.54 15.01
C ILE A 359 -13.81 -9.08 14.80
N GLU A 360 -14.13 -10.25 15.37
CA GLU A 360 -15.48 -10.81 15.33
C GLU A 360 -16.52 -9.89 15.97
N ALA A 361 -16.19 -9.28 17.11
CA ALA A 361 -17.07 -8.33 17.79
C ALA A 361 -17.31 -7.08 16.91
N VAL A 362 -16.29 -6.52 16.29
CA VAL A 362 -16.42 -5.39 15.36
C VAL A 362 -17.33 -5.76 14.17
N ILE A 363 -17.13 -6.92 13.55
CA ILE A 363 -17.99 -7.40 12.45
C ILE A 363 -19.45 -7.49 12.91
N SER A 364 -19.69 -7.94 14.15
CA SER A 364 -21.04 -8.02 14.71
C SER A 364 -21.69 -6.65 14.85
N VAL A 365 -20.94 -5.64 15.34
CA VAL A 365 -21.42 -4.25 15.45
C VAL A 365 -21.74 -3.68 14.06
N ILE A 366 -20.87 -3.90 13.09
CA ILE A 366 -21.04 -3.42 11.71
C ILE A 366 -22.31 -4.02 11.08
N ARG A 367 -22.54 -5.32 11.25
CA ARG A 367 -23.74 -5.99 10.76
C ARG A 367 -25.03 -5.48 11.42
N GLN A 368 -24.99 -5.13 12.71
CA GLN A 368 -26.13 -4.50 13.39
C GLN A 368 -26.40 -3.08 12.88
N LYS A 369 -25.34 -2.32 12.61
CA LYS A 369 -25.43 -0.96 12.08
C LYS A 369 -25.94 -0.95 10.63
N TYR A 370 -25.55 -1.92 9.82
CA TYR A 370 -25.89 -2.03 8.40
C TYR A 370 -26.63 -3.34 8.12
N PRO A 371 -27.96 -3.39 8.30
CA PRO A 371 -28.76 -4.59 8.05
C PRO A 371 -28.73 -5.05 6.58
N GLN A 372 -28.25 -4.22 5.65
CA GLN A 372 -28.04 -4.57 4.25
C GLN A 372 -26.98 -5.66 4.06
N ILE A 373 -26.06 -5.81 5.02
CA ILE A 373 -24.97 -6.78 4.92
C ILE A 373 -25.54 -8.21 4.95
N ASP A 374 -25.17 -8.96 3.92
CA ASP A 374 -25.40 -10.41 3.86
C ASP A 374 -24.40 -11.14 4.76
N GLY A 375 -24.86 -11.63 5.89
CA GLY A 375 -24.04 -12.37 6.84
C GLY A 375 -23.45 -13.68 6.29
N SER A 376 -23.92 -14.16 5.14
CA SER A 376 -23.37 -15.33 4.45
C SER A 376 -22.17 -15.00 3.54
N ARG A 377 -21.99 -13.71 3.17
CA ARG A 377 -20.96 -13.25 2.24
C ARG A 377 -20.02 -12.25 2.89
N ILE A 378 -19.26 -12.75 3.88
CA ILE A 378 -18.22 -11.99 4.58
C ILE A 378 -16.87 -12.55 4.17
N TYR A 379 -15.96 -11.67 3.76
CA TYR A 379 -14.63 -12.02 3.27
C TYR A 379 -13.55 -11.22 4.00
N ALA A 380 -12.34 -11.76 4.05
CA ALA A 380 -11.18 -11.09 4.64
C ALA A 380 -10.02 -11.02 3.65
N GLU A 381 -9.34 -9.89 3.62
CA GLU A 381 -8.11 -9.71 2.84
C GLU A 381 -7.11 -8.89 3.63
N GLY A 382 -5.82 -9.09 3.41
CA GLY A 382 -4.80 -8.24 4.02
C GLY A 382 -3.41 -8.41 3.43
N LEU A 383 -2.55 -7.42 3.73
CA LEU A 383 -1.16 -7.38 3.29
C LEU A 383 -0.22 -7.77 4.43
N SER A 384 0.81 -8.59 4.15
CA SER A 384 1.92 -8.84 5.08
C SER A 384 1.43 -9.39 6.44
N ALA A 385 1.62 -8.68 7.53
CA ALA A 385 1.06 -9.02 8.83
C ALA A 385 -0.50 -9.08 8.79
N GLY A 386 -1.14 -8.22 7.99
CA GLY A 386 -2.57 -8.29 7.73
C GLY A 386 -2.99 -9.54 6.97
N ALA A 387 -2.16 -10.01 6.01
CA ALA A 387 -2.38 -11.29 5.36
C ALA A 387 -2.29 -12.47 6.34
N MET A 388 -1.33 -12.41 7.26
CA MET A 388 -1.23 -13.42 8.32
C MET A 388 -2.47 -13.42 9.23
N THR A 389 -3.02 -12.24 9.53
CA THR A 389 -4.27 -12.09 10.29
C THR A 389 -5.45 -12.64 9.51
N SER A 390 -5.61 -12.28 8.25
CA SER A 390 -6.65 -12.82 7.36
C SER A 390 -6.57 -14.35 7.26
N ASN A 391 -5.37 -14.88 7.03
CA ASN A 391 -5.14 -16.32 7.00
C ASN A 391 -5.48 -17.00 8.34
N MET A 392 -5.17 -16.37 9.47
CA MET A 392 -5.53 -16.89 10.79
C MET A 392 -7.04 -16.89 11.03
N LEU A 393 -7.74 -15.84 10.57
CA LEU A 393 -9.19 -15.75 10.64
C LEU A 393 -9.86 -16.88 9.85
N GLY A 394 -9.35 -17.19 8.65
CA GLY A 394 -9.82 -18.32 7.86
C GLY A 394 -9.67 -19.67 8.57
N VAL A 395 -8.63 -19.86 9.40
CA VAL A 395 -8.45 -21.07 10.21
C VAL A 395 -9.34 -21.06 11.46
N ARG A 396 -9.33 -19.98 12.24
CA ARG A 396 -9.91 -19.96 13.59
C ARG A 396 -11.32 -19.39 13.67
N LYS A 397 -11.68 -18.55 12.71
CA LYS A 397 -13.00 -17.92 12.61
C LYS A 397 -13.69 -18.26 11.28
N SER A 398 -13.37 -19.42 10.69
CA SER A 398 -13.96 -19.89 9.44
C SER A 398 -15.49 -19.90 9.44
N HIS A 399 -16.13 -20.02 10.62
CA HIS A 399 -17.58 -19.91 10.75
C HIS A 399 -18.15 -18.52 10.39
N LEU A 400 -17.31 -17.49 10.30
CA LEU A 400 -17.70 -16.13 9.90
C LEU A 400 -17.44 -15.84 8.42
N PHE A 401 -16.35 -16.39 7.87
CA PHE A 401 -15.87 -16.01 6.56
C PHE A 401 -16.19 -17.08 5.52
N ALA A 402 -16.71 -16.67 4.37
CA ALA A 402 -16.91 -17.55 3.22
C ALA A 402 -15.60 -17.81 2.47
N ALA A 403 -14.75 -16.79 2.34
CA ALA A 403 -13.41 -16.90 1.79
C ALA A 403 -12.47 -15.88 2.40
N VAL A 404 -11.16 -16.13 2.32
CA VAL A 404 -10.09 -15.25 2.78
C VAL A 404 -8.96 -15.15 1.77
N ALA A 405 -8.25 -14.03 1.76
CA ALA A 405 -7.07 -13.82 0.93
C ALA A 405 -5.90 -13.26 1.74
N GLY A 406 -4.71 -13.75 1.44
CA GLY A 406 -3.46 -13.22 1.99
C GLY A 406 -2.54 -12.73 0.89
N HIS A 407 -2.19 -11.43 0.94
CA HIS A 407 -1.25 -10.80 0.03
C HIS A 407 0.11 -10.64 0.71
N SER A 408 1.15 -11.27 0.17
CA SER A 408 2.52 -11.21 0.70
C SER A 408 2.65 -11.59 2.18
N GLY A 409 1.96 -12.68 2.61
CA GLY A 409 1.99 -13.16 3.99
C GLY A 409 1.76 -14.65 4.15
N GLY A 410 2.44 -15.24 5.12
CA GLY A 410 2.23 -16.61 5.58
C GLY A 410 1.08 -16.71 6.59
N ILE A 411 1.34 -17.38 7.73
CA ILE A 411 0.37 -17.51 8.82
C ILE A 411 1.07 -17.41 10.18
N PHE A 412 0.40 -16.84 11.18
CA PHE A 412 0.92 -16.84 12.55
C PHE A 412 0.76 -18.20 13.22
N SER A 413 1.68 -18.55 14.12
CA SER A 413 1.64 -19.81 14.86
C SER A 413 1.00 -19.70 16.25
N GLY A 414 0.65 -18.52 16.70
CA GLY A 414 0.20 -18.24 18.08
C GLY A 414 -1.29 -17.98 18.24
N ASN A 415 -1.73 -17.80 19.48
CA ASN A 415 -3.13 -17.53 19.85
C ASN A 415 -3.56 -16.06 19.67
N GLY A 416 -2.74 -15.23 19.10
CA GLY A 416 -2.98 -13.82 18.95
C GLY A 416 -2.03 -13.21 17.95
N LEU A 417 -2.02 -11.92 17.92
CA LEU A 417 -1.14 -11.07 17.13
C LEU A 417 0.34 -11.15 17.58
N GLY A 418 0.71 -12.21 18.28
CA GLY A 418 2.08 -12.48 18.71
C GLY A 418 2.96 -12.88 17.53
N TYR A 419 4.12 -12.30 17.50
CA TYR A 419 5.10 -12.36 16.44
C TYR A 419 5.52 -13.78 16.05
N TYR A 420 5.43 -14.07 14.76
CA TYR A 420 6.30 -14.86 13.92
C TYR A 420 6.87 -16.18 14.48
N SER A 421 6.15 -17.25 14.35
CA SER A 421 6.80 -18.46 13.93
C SER A 421 6.09 -18.95 12.68
N TYR A 422 6.81 -19.14 11.63
CA TYR A 422 6.33 -19.82 10.43
C TYR A 422 6.19 -21.35 10.69
N GLY A 423 6.35 -21.76 11.93
CA GLY A 423 6.11 -23.12 12.38
C GLY A 423 4.62 -23.38 12.45
N SER A 424 4.10 -24.01 11.43
CA SER A 424 2.69 -24.31 11.29
C SER A 424 2.20 -25.50 12.11
N GLU A 425 3.07 -26.17 12.88
CA GLU A 425 2.72 -27.43 13.55
C GLU A 425 1.46 -27.35 14.43
N PRO A 426 1.28 -26.37 15.34
CA PRO A 426 0.05 -26.23 16.10
C PRO A 426 -1.18 -25.95 15.22
N LEU A 427 -1.01 -25.14 14.18
CA LEU A 427 -2.09 -24.81 13.25
C LEU A 427 -2.40 -25.97 12.30
N MET A 428 -1.41 -26.74 11.88
CA MET A 428 -1.63 -27.95 11.10
C MET A 428 -2.43 -28.96 11.91
N ASN A 429 -2.11 -29.16 13.18
CA ASN A 429 -2.88 -30.02 14.08
C ASN A 429 -4.33 -29.54 14.25
N GLU A 430 -4.52 -28.22 14.40
CA GLU A 430 -5.86 -27.62 14.44
C GLU A 430 -6.60 -27.82 13.10
N ALA A 431 -5.93 -27.65 11.97
CA ALA A 431 -6.48 -27.90 10.64
C ALA A 431 -6.90 -29.36 10.45
N ILE A 432 -6.09 -30.31 10.93
CA ILE A 432 -6.42 -31.74 10.90
C ILE A 432 -7.69 -32.04 11.71
N GLN A 433 -7.84 -31.44 12.89
CA GLN A 433 -9.04 -31.58 13.73
C GLN A 433 -10.29 -30.97 13.08
N LYS A 434 -10.13 -29.89 12.33
CA LYS A 434 -11.21 -29.19 11.63
C LYS A 434 -11.51 -29.71 10.24
N ARG A 435 -10.74 -30.65 9.77
CA ARG A 435 -10.84 -31.20 8.40
C ARG A 435 -12.27 -31.56 8.03
N GLY A 436 -12.78 -30.96 6.94
CA GLY A 436 -14.11 -31.22 6.41
C GLY A 436 -15.28 -30.59 7.19
N HIS A 437 -15.01 -29.92 8.33
CA HIS A 437 -16.07 -29.30 9.16
C HIS A 437 -16.23 -27.81 8.91
N VAL A 438 -15.18 -27.12 8.51
CA VAL A 438 -15.13 -25.66 8.37
C VAL A 438 -14.33 -25.25 7.12
N GLU A 439 -14.75 -25.79 6.00
CA GLU A 439 -14.18 -25.44 4.70
C GLU A 439 -14.27 -23.94 4.46
N VAL A 440 -13.26 -23.35 3.82
CA VAL A 440 -13.21 -21.92 3.51
C VAL A 440 -12.44 -21.72 2.20
N GLY A 441 -12.96 -20.85 1.33
CA GLY A 441 -12.23 -20.45 0.12
C GLY A 441 -10.95 -19.71 0.49
N PHE A 442 -9.83 -20.03 -0.16
CA PHE A 442 -8.55 -19.41 0.13
C PHE A 442 -7.87 -18.88 -1.12
N CYS A 443 -7.37 -17.63 -1.05
CA CYS A 443 -6.58 -17.04 -2.11
C CYS A 443 -5.23 -16.56 -1.55
N SER A 444 -4.13 -16.95 -2.22
CA SER A 444 -2.78 -16.50 -1.89
C SER A 444 -2.23 -15.64 -3.01
N VAL A 445 -1.69 -14.47 -2.66
CA VAL A 445 -1.09 -13.52 -3.61
C VAL A 445 0.30 -13.17 -3.15
N VAL A 446 1.28 -13.17 -4.05
CA VAL A 446 2.67 -12.80 -3.72
C VAL A 446 3.44 -12.28 -4.92
N GLY A 447 4.37 -11.35 -4.68
CA GLY A 447 5.33 -10.88 -5.69
C GLY A 447 6.57 -11.76 -5.78
N THR A 448 7.08 -12.04 -6.98
CA THR A 448 8.30 -12.86 -7.15
C THR A 448 9.57 -12.19 -6.61
N HIS A 449 9.56 -10.86 -6.45
CA HIS A 449 10.63 -10.06 -5.86
C HIS A 449 10.31 -9.58 -4.46
N ASP A 450 9.40 -10.30 -3.76
CA ASP A 450 9.16 -10.07 -2.34
C ASP A 450 10.41 -10.47 -1.55
N ASP A 451 11.11 -9.50 -0.99
CA ASP A 451 12.34 -9.69 -0.21
C ASP A 451 12.07 -9.73 1.31
N THR A 452 10.87 -9.40 1.72
CA THR A 452 10.43 -9.47 3.13
C THR A 452 9.99 -10.87 3.50
N ILE A 453 9.11 -11.46 2.68
CA ILE A 453 8.70 -12.86 2.79
C ILE A 453 8.95 -13.49 1.41
N ARG A 454 10.14 -14.04 1.25
CA ARG A 454 10.60 -14.52 -0.05
C ARG A 454 9.67 -15.57 -0.64
N TYR A 455 9.30 -15.35 -1.90
CA TYR A 455 8.57 -16.34 -2.65
C TYR A 455 9.37 -17.63 -2.78
N LEU A 456 8.67 -18.76 -2.81
CA LEU A 456 9.28 -20.09 -2.91
C LEU A 456 9.91 -20.32 -4.29
N ASN A 457 10.99 -21.07 -4.29
CA ASN A 457 11.67 -21.56 -5.48
C ASN A 457 12.39 -22.87 -5.15
N LYS A 458 13.12 -23.45 -6.11
CA LYS A 458 13.85 -24.72 -5.95
C LYS A 458 14.85 -24.75 -4.77
N ASP A 459 15.31 -23.59 -4.30
CA ASP A 459 16.37 -23.49 -3.28
C ASP A 459 15.81 -23.16 -1.88
N ASN A 460 14.52 -22.77 -1.76
CA ASN A 460 13.94 -22.29 -0.49
C ASN A 460 12.51 -22.76 -0.20
N TRP A 461 11.99 -23.75 -0.93
CA TRP A 461 10.59 -24.19 -0.75
C TRP A 461 10.36 -24.96 0.56
N GLU A 462 11.36 -25.68 1.06
CA GLU A 462 11.25 -26.43 2.33
C GLU A 462 11.03 -25.43 3.49
N GLY A 463 9.91 -25.62 4.21
CA GLY A 463 9.52 -24.74 5.30
C GLY A 463 9.13 -23.32 4.89
N ASN A 464 8.94 -23.06 3.60
CA ASN A 464 8.52 -21.76 3.10
C ASN A 464 7.14 -21.36 3.65
N PRO A 465 6.97 -20.10 4.11
CA PRO A 465 5.73 -19.62 4.70
C PRO A 465 4.50 -19.77 3.81
N TYR A 466 4.64 -19.61 2.49
CA TYR A 466 3.53 -19.77 1.54
C TYR A 466 3.11 -21.23 1.42
N LEU A 467 4.06 -22.14 1.25
CA LEU A 467 3.74 -23.56 1.19
C LEU A 467 3.08 -24.07 2.47
N ASN A 468 3.51 -23.56 3.63
CA ASN A 468 2.91 -23.91 4.91
C ASN A 468 1.44 -23.49 4.99
N VAL A 469 1.11 -22.27 4.57
CA VAL A 469 -0.30 -21.82 4.59
C VAL A 469 -1.14 -22.56 3.55
N TRP A 470 -0.60 -22.87 2.37
CA TRP A 470 -1.31 -23.66 1.36
C TRP A 470 -1.70 -25.03 1.91
N ARG A 471 -0.74 -25.75 2.52
CA ARG A 471 -0.96 -27.07 3.14
C ARG A 471 -1.98 -27.03 4.29
N ILE A 472 -2.02 -25.94 5.06
CA ILE A 472 -3.03 -25.74 6.11
C ILE A 472 -4.43 -25.65 5.48
N TYR A 473 -4.59 -24.88 4.41
CA TYR A 473 -5.88 -24.72 3.75
C TYR A 473 -6.31 -25.95 2.97
N GLU A 474 -5.38 -26.66 2.34
CA GLU A 474 -5.65 -28.00 1.77
C GLU A 474 -6.19 -28.95 2.85
N THR A 475 -5.56 -28.94 4.03
CA THR A 475 -5.99 -29.79 5.15
C THR A 475 -7.37 -29.42 5.68
N ILE A 476 -7.63 -28.13 5.96
CA ILE A 476 -8.94 -27.65 6.44
C ILE A 476 -10.04 -28.02 5.45
N ASN A 477 -9.77 -27.86 4.17
CA ASN A 477 -10.73 -28.15 3.11
C ASN A 477 -10.86 -29.66 2.82
N GLY A 478 -10.12 -30.51 3.54
CA GLY A 478 -10.15 -31.96 3.33
C GLY A 478 -9.66 -32.39 1.95
N MET A 479 -8.70 -31.64 1.41
CA MET A 479 -8.05 -31.87 0.12
C MET A 479 -6.76 -32.69 0.30
N PRO A 480 -6.25 -33.34 -0.77
CA PRO A 480 -4.90 -33.88 -0.77
C PRO A 480 -3.88 -32.77 -0.45
N VAL A 481 -2.95 -33.04 0.46
CA VAL A 481 -1.92 -32.07 0.83
C VAL A 481 -0.76 -32.13 -0.15
N THR A 482 -0.36 -30.97 -0.68
CA THR A 482 0.78 -30.83 -1.60
C THR A 482 2.05 -31.38 -0.96
N GLY A 483 2.70 -32.32 -1.65
CA GLY A 483 3.96 -32.95 -1.25
C GLY A 483 5.19 -32.11 -1.54
N ASP A 484 6.27 -32.77 -1.96
CA ASP A 484 7.48 -32.11 -2.40
C ASP A 484 7.27 -31.39 -3.72
N LEU A 485 7.91 -30.22 -3.87
CA LEU A 485 7.77 -29.40 -5.06
C LEU A 485 8.77 -29.81 -6.14
N ASP A 486 8.29 -29.87 -7.39
CA ASP A 486 9.12 -30.08 -8.59
C ASP A 486 8.96 -28.91 -9.56
N PHE A 487 9.91 -28.01 -9.57
CA PHE A 487 9.89 -26.82 -10.45
C PHE A 487 10.13 -27.15 -11.95
N ASN A 488 10.32 -28.42 -12.31
CA ASN A 488 10.23 -28.86 -13.70
C ASN A 488 8.79 -29.12 -14.15
N VAL A 489 7.87 -29.40 -13.22
CA VAL A 489 6.43 -29.56 -13.49
C VAL A 489 5.75 -28.21 -13.68
N ASP A 490 5.99 -27.28 -12.76
CA ASP A 490 5.56 -25.87 -12.87
C ASP A 490 6.67 -24.97 -12.33
N PRO A 491 7.29 -24.13 -13.16
CA PRO A 491 8.42 -23.30 -12.74
C PRO A 491 8.05 -22.20 -11.71
N THR A 492 6.77 -21.88 -11.59
CA THR A 492 6.26 -20.86 -10.68
C THR A 492 5.80 -21.47 -9.36
N PHE A 493 5.01 -22.55 -9.39
CA PHE A 493 4.39 -23.11 -8.18
C PHE A 493 5.05 -24.40 -7.69
N GLY A 494 5.82 -25.08 -8.55
CA GLY A 494 6.48 -26.35 -8.20
C GLY A 494 5.55 -27.58 -8.21
N PHE A 495 4.28 -27.43 -8.63
CA PHE A 495 3.33 -28.51 -8.80
C PHE A 495 2.19 -28.09 -9.75
N ALA A 496 1.48 -29.07 -10.30
CA ALA A 496 0.42 -28.80 -11.27
C ALA A 496 -0.80 -28.14 -10.62
N LEU A 497 -1.24 -27.04 -11.20
CA LEU A 497 -2.48 -26.34 -10.89
C LEU A 497 -3.44 -26.44 -12.08
N GLN A 498 -4.73 -26.45 -11.78
CA GLN A 498 -5.77 -26.32 -12.79
C GLN A 498 -6.00 -24.85 -13.15
N ASP A 499 -6.62 -24.59 -14.30
CA ASP A 499 -6.93 -23.23 -14.80
C ASP A 499 -5.73 -22.28 -14.80
N ARG A 500 -4.55 -22.80 -15.16
CA ARG A 500 -3.34 -21.97 -15.25
C ARG A 500 -3.55 -20.86 -16.28
N THR A 501 -3.39 -19.63 -15.82
CA THR A 501 -3.59 -18.41 -16.62
C THR A 501 -2.54 -17.38 -16.30
N THR A 502 -2.12 -16.63 -17.32
CA THR A 502 -1.27 -15.45 -17.19
C THR A 502 -2.05 -14.23 -17.67
N ILE A 503 -2.12 -13.22 -16.82
CA ILE A 503 -2.81 -11.95 -17.11
C ILE A 503 -1.78 -10.83 -17.19
N HIS A 504 -1.84 -10.06 -18.25
CA HIS A 504 -1.09 -8.82 -18.40
C HIS A 504 -1.89 -7.66 -17.80
N THR A 505 -1.27 -6.86 -16.95
CA THR A 505 -1.95 -5.76 -16.25
C THR A 505 -2.18 -4.53 -17.13
N GLY A 506 -1.59 -4.50 -18.31
CA GLY A 506 -1.77 -3.45 -19.32
C GLY A 506 -0.88 -2.21 -19.16
N LYS A 507 -0.22 -2.01 -18.02
CA LYS A 507 0.66 -0.85 -17.79
C LYS A 507 2.15 -1.15 -18.00
N SER A 508 2.56 -2.36 -17.72
CA SER A 508 3.93 -2.83 -17.95
C SER A 508 3.90 -4.24 -18.53
N GLU A 509 4.60 -4.46 -19.62
CA GLU A 509 4.75 -5.80 -20.20
C GLU A 509 5.51 -6.76 -19.27
N ASP A 510 6.33 -6.20 -18.38
CA ASP A 510 7.16 -6.95 -17.45
C ASP A 510 6.38 -7.45 -16.20
N ILE A 511 5.16 -6.90 -15.93
CA ILE A 511 4.36 -7.28 -14.78
C ILE A 511 3.15 -8.06 -15.23
N THR A 512 3.16 -9.32 -14.85
CA THR A 512 2.07 -10.25 -15.12
C THR A 512 1.59 -10.88 -13.83
N ILE A 513 0.32 -11.28 -13.79
CA ILE A 513 -0.22 -12.12 -12.74
C ILE A 513 -0.37 -13.53 -13.32
N GLU A 514 0.35 -14.46 -12.75
CA GLU A 514 0.12 -15.88 -12.99
C GLU A 514 -0.73 -16.45 -11.87
N PHE A 515 -1.75 -17.21 -12.20
CA PHE A 515 -2.53 -17.91 -11.19
C PHE A 515 -2.94 -19.30 -11.66
N GLY A 516 -3.30 -20.14 -10.69
CA GLY A 516 -3.93 -21.45 -10.89
C GLY A 516 -4.77 -21.80 -9.68
N GLN A 517 -5.50 -22.90 -9.78
CA GLN A 517 -6.49 -23.31 -8.79
C GLN A 517 -6.31 -24.77 -8.36
N LEU A 518 -6.66 -25.05 -7.10
CA LEU A 518 -6.84 -26.40 -6.58
C LEU A 518 -8.32 -26.62 -6.29
N TYR A 519 -8.82 -27.74 -6.76
CA TYR A 519 -10.23 -28.10 -6.72
C TYR A 519 -10.52 -29.20 -5.70
N LYS A 520 -11.68 -29.08 -5.08
CA LYS A 520 -12.34 -30.15 -4.35
C LYS A 520 -13.75 -30.30 -4.90
N ASP A 521 -14.10 -31.50 -5.40
CA ASP A 521 -15.44 -31.80 -5.90
C ASP A 521 -15.96 -30.73 -6.89
N GLU A 522 -15.17 -30.38 -7.88
CA GLU A 522 -15.44 -29.33 -8.89
C GLU A 522 -15.49 -27.90 -8.38
N LYS A 523 -15.24 -27.63 -7.06
CA LYS A 523 -15.16 -26.31 -6.48
C LYS A 523 -13.70 -25.84 -6.43
N PRO A 524 -13.35 -24.67 -6.96
CA PRO A 524 -12.00 -24.10 -6.86
C PRO A 524 -11.74 -23.55 -5.45
N MET A 525 -11.38 -24.44 -4.53
CA MET A 525 -11.26 -24.09 -3.10
C MET A 525 -10.05 -23.22 -2.78
N ILE A 526 -8.98 -23.32 -3.58
CA ILE A 526 -7.74 -22.56 -3.38
C ILE A 526 -7.33 -21.93 -4.70
N ARG A 527 -7.06 -20.62 -4.69
CA ARG A 527 -6.44 -19.88 -5.79
C ARG A 527 -5.07 -19.40 -5.37
N LEU A 528 -4.04 -19.75 -6.12
CA LEU A 528 -2.68 -19.28 -5.92
C LEU A 528 -2.32 -18.29 -7.02
N MET A 529 -1.86 -17.10 -6.65
CA MET A 529 -1.50 -16.02 -7.56
C MET A 529 -0.09 -15.53 -7.30
N VAL A 530 0.65 -15.31 -8.37
CA VAL A 530 2.01 -14.78 -8.33
C VAL A 530 2.09 -13.56 -9.26
N ILE A 531 2.62 -12.46 -8.75
CA ILE A 531 2.84 -11.24 -9.50
C ILE A 531 4.32 -11.20 -9.90
N ASN A 532 4.60 -11.41 -11.16
CA ASN A 532 5.97 -11.40 -11.68
C ASN A 532 6.57 -10.00 -11.63
N ASN A 533 7.86 -9.92 -11.27
CA ASN A 533 8.63 -8.68 -11.16
C ASN A 533 8.07 -7.67 -10.16
N TYR A 534 7.35 -8.14 -9.13
CA TYR A 534 6.71 -7.31 -8.13
C TYR A 534 7.25 -7.59 -6.71
N GLY A 535 7.36 -6.54 -5.91
CA GLY A 535 7.87 -6.60 -4.54
C GLY A 535 6.79 -6.84 -3.47
N HIS A 536 7.16 -6.58 -2.21
CA HIS A 536 6.31 -6.73 -1.03
C HIS A 536 5.32 -5.57 -0.90
N TRP A 537 4.22 -5.58 -1.66
CA TRP A 537 3.18 -4.54 -1.57
C TRP A 537 1.86 -4.98 -2.23
N ASN A 538 0.78 -4.25 -1.92
CA ASN A 538 -0.49 -4.42 -2.60
C ASN A 538 -0.41 -4.13 -4.09
N PHE A 539 -1.18 -4.86 -4.88
CA PHE A 539 -1.29 -4.67 -6.31
C PHE A 539 -2.76 -4.56 -6.71
N LYS A 540 -3.23 -3.36 -7.04
CA LYS A 540 -4.65 -3.09 -7.30
C LYS A 540 -5.32 -4.04 -8.30
N PRO A 541 -4.68 -4.43 -9.42
CA PRO A 541 -5.28 -5.39 -10.35
C PRO A 541 -5.58 -6.76 -9.72
N ALA A 542 -4.89 -7.15 -8.64
CA ALA A 542 -5.17 -8.41 -7.95
C ALA A 542 -6.53 -8.41 -7.25
N ALA A 543 -7.04 -7.23 -6.83
CA ALA A 543 -8.35 -7.14 -6.15
C ALA A 543 -9.50 -7.72 -7.00
N ARG A 544 -9.51 -7.47 -8.32
CA ARG A 544 -10.50 -8.03 -9.24
C ARG A 544 -10.45 -9.56 -9.24
N LEU A 545 -9.25 -10.14 -9.29
CA LEU A 545 -9.08 -11.61 -9.31
C LEU A 545 -9.44 -12.25 -7.96
N ILE A 546 -9.15 -11.55 -6.85
CA ILE A 546 -9.57 -11.98 -5.51
C ILE A 546 -11.10 -11.93 -5.40
N TRP A 547 -11.72 -10.83 -5.85
CA TRP A 547 -13.17 -10.69 -5.83
C TRP A 547 -13.87 -11.70 -6.73
N ASP A 548 -13.36 -11.94 -7.94
CA ASP A 548 -13.88 -12.96 -8.85
C ASP A 548 -13.79 -14.38 -8.27
N PHE A 549 -12.90 -14.59 -7.33
CA PHE A 549 -12.86 -15.81 -6.54
C PHE A 549 -13.86 -15.75 -5.36
N PHE A 550 -13.85 -14.67 -4.58
CA PHE A 550 -14.66 -14.52 -3.38
C PHE A 550 -16.16 -14.63 -3.64
N ARG A 551 -16.66 -13.92 -4.63
CA ARG A 551 -18.10 -13.75 -4.90
C ARG A 551 -18.87 -15.04 -5.13
N HIS A 552 -18.19 -16.12 -5.46
CA HIS A 552 -18.77 -17.43 -5.64
C HIS A 552 -18.99 -18.21 -4.33
N PHE A 553 -18.40 -17.76 -3.24
CA PHE A 553 -18.52 -18.41 -1.95
C PHE A 553 -19.54 -17.71 -1.05
N SER A 554 -20.36 -18.51 -0.39
CA SER A 554 -21.21 -18.05 0.70
C SER A 554 -21.19 -19.09 1.84
N ARG A 555 -21.36 -18.61 3.07
CA ARG A 555 -21.43 -19.48 4.25
C ARG A 555 -22.83 -19.44 4.84
N ASP A 556 -23.47 -20.57 4.92
CA ASP A 556 -24.76 -20.67 5.61
C ASP A 556 -24.62 -20.17 7.06
N THR A 557 -25.46 -19.22 7.46
CA THR A 557 -25.33 -18.56 8.76
C THR A 557 -25.77 -19.46 9.94
N GLU A 558 -26.55 -20.49 9.69
CA GLU A 558 -27.05 -21.44 10.69
C GLU A 558 -26.19 -22.72 10.72
N THR A 559 -26.11 -23.41 9.58
CA THR A 559 -25.40 -24.70 9.46
C THR A 559 -23.89 -24.56 9.37
N LYS A 560 -23.40 -23.37 9.01
CA LYS A 560 -21.98 -23.05 8.72
C LYS A 560 -21.42 -23.80 7.51
N GLU A 561 -22.25 -24.37 6.70
CA GLU A 561 -21.85 -25.01 5.45
C GLU A 561 -21.32 -23.99 4.43
N LEU A 562 -20.22 -24.31 3.75
CA LEU A 562 -19.70 -23.51 2.66
C LEU A 562 -20.39 -23.88 1.36
N ARG A 563 -20.97 -22.88 0.69
CA ARG A 563 -21.61 -23.02 -0.63
C ARG A 563 -20.77 -22.34 -1.69
N TYR A 564 -20.77 -22.90 -2.87
CA TYR A 564 -20.15 -22.35 -4.07
C TYR A 564 -21.22 -22.25 -5.18
N GLN A 565 -21.33 -21.05 -5.81
CA GLN A 565 -22.34 -20.74 -6.83
C GLN A 565 -21.70 -20.24 -8.12
#